data_5a5d5db07b0da0b8e73b805d650d45eb
#
_entry.id   5a5d5db07b0da0b8e73b805d650d45eb
#
_cell.length_a   1.000
_cell.length_b   1.000
_cell.length_c   1.000
_cell.angle_alpha   90.00
_cell.angle_beta   90.00
_cell.angle_gamma   90.00
#
_symmetry.space_group_name_H-M   'P 1'
#
loop_
_entity.id
_entity.type
_entity.pdbx_description
1 polymer ?
#
loop_
_entity_poly.entity_id
_entity_poly.type
_entity_poly.pdbx_seq_one_letter_code
_entity_poly.pdbx_strand_id
1 'polypeptide(L)'
;MKTHKVVGRCLPTPKCHTPPLYRMRIFAPNPVVAKSRFWYFVSQLKKMKSSGETVYCGQVFEKSPLRVKNFGIWLRCDSRSGEYRKLTTAGAVAQCYRDAGARHRTRARSIQIMKVGEIVASKCRRPHKPRFTTKRPNTFF
;
A
#
# COMPACT_ATOMS: atom_id res chain seq x y z
N MET A 1 10.18 -4.61 -3.66
CA MET A 1 9.38 -3.71 -2.79
C MET A 1 8.83 -4.54 -1.64
N LYS A 2 8.82 -4.01 -0.42
CA LYS A 2 8.32 -4.69 0.78
C LYS A 2 7.23 -3.84 1.43
N THR A 3 6.33 -4.47 2.20
CA THR A 3 5.31 -3.76 2.96
C THR A 3 5.83 -3.51 4.36
N HIS A 4 5.82 -2.25 4.79
CA HIS A 4 6.22 -1.84 6.13
C HIS A 4 5.04 -1.21 6.87
N LYS A 5 4.89 -1.52 8.15
CA LYS A 5 3.99 -0.83 9.06
C LYS A 5 4.83 0.11 9.91
N VAL A 6 4.59 1.40 9.75
CA VAL A 6 5.29 2.43 10.51
C VAL A 6 4.31 3.11 11.45
N VAL A 7 4.74 3.30 12.69
CA VAL A 7 4.00 4.00 13.73
C VAL A 7 4.90 5.09 14.30
N GLY A 8 4.36 6.29 14.36
CA GLY A 8 5.07 7.43 14.91
C GLY A 8 4.14 8.38 15.65
N ARG A 9 4.72 9.23 16.45
CA ARG A 9 4.03 10.29 17.20
C ARG A 9 4.88 11.56 17.22
N CYS A 10 4.26 12.68 17.55
CA CYS A 10 5.01 13.86 17.97
C CYS A 10 5.71 13.62 19.30
N LEU A 11 6.80 14.32 19.54
CA LEU A 11 7.40 14.35 20.88
C LEU A 11 6.41 14.96 21.89
N PRO A 12 6.31 14.41 23.10
CA PRO A 12 5.49 15.00 24.16
C PRO A 12 5.89 16.44 24.45
N THR A 13 4.91 17.31 24.55
CA THR A 13 5.11 18.71 24.91
C THR A 13 4.38 19.03 26.23
N PRO A 14 4.74 20.08 26.95
CA PRO A 14 4.03 20.46 28.17
C PRO A 14 2.52 20.70 27.97
N LYS A 15 2.13 21.06 26.76
CA LYS A 15 0.71 21.22 26.37
C LYS A 15 0.01 19.92 26.04
N CYS A 16 0.75 18.87 25.64
CA CYS A 16 0.20 17.57 25.27
C CYS A 16 1.13 16.45 25.72
N HIS A 17 0.86 15.89 26.90
CA HIS A 17 1.67 14.81 27.48
C HIS A 17 1.48 13.47 26.75
N THR A 18 0.32 13.24 26.14
CA THR A 18 -0.03 12.01 25.42
C THR A 18 -0.38 12.30 23.97
N PRO A 19 0.61 12.54 23.10
CA PRO A 19 0.34 12.82 21.69
C PRO A 19 -0.26 11.59 20.99
N PRO A 20 -1.15 11.78 19.99
CA PRO A 20 -1.78 10.69 19.27
C PRO A 20 -0.76 9.91 18.45
N LEU A 21 -0.97 8.58 18.36
CA LEU A 21 -0.19 7.69 17.52
C LEU A 21 -0.74 7.66 16.11
N TYR A 22 0.11 7.88 15.12
CA TYR A 22 -0.21 7.75 13.71
C TYR A 22 0.39 6.47 13.15
N ARG A 23 -0.43 5.71 12.44
CA ARG A 23 -0.04 4.44 11.83
C ARG A 23 -0.28 4.46 10.34
N MET A 24 0.73 4.09 9.56
CA MET A 24 0.62 3.94 8.11
C MET A 24 1.23 2.62 7.63
N ARG A 25 0.64 2.08 6.57
CA ARG A 25 1.22 0.97 5.81
C ARG A 25 1.89 1.56 4.58
N ILE A 26 3.19 1.35 4.46
CA ILE A 26 4.03 1.95 3.42
C ILE A 26 4.73 0.87 2.62
N PHE A 27 4.78 1.06 1.32
CA PHE A 27 5.46 0.18 0.38
C PHE A 27 6.82 0.79 0.02
N ALA A 28 7.89 0.17 0.48
CA ALA A 28 9.25 0.65 0.31
C ALA A 28 10.26 -0.51 0.18
N PRO A 29 11.42 -0.30 -0.44
CA PRO A 29 12.45 -1.33 -0.50
C PRO A 29 13.09 -1.59 0.86
N ASN A 30 13.33 -0.52 1.64
CA ASN A 30 14.05 -0.54 2.90
C ASN A 30 13.25 0.15 4.03
N PRO A 31 13.50 -0.20 5.31
CA PRO A 31 12.83 0.44 6.44
C PRO A 31 13.18 1.93 6.58
N VAL A 32 14.38 2.34 6.18
CA VAL A 32 14.81 3.74 6.19
C VAL A 32 13.95 4.58 5.25
N VAL A 33 13.75 4.11 4.02
CA VAL A 33 12.87 4.75 3.03
C VAL A 33 11.41 4.75 3.50
N ALA A 34 10.98 3.69 4.19
CA ALA A 34 9.63 3.63 4.76
C ALA A 34 9.42 4.71 5.82
N LYS A 35 10.37 4.89 6.74
CA LYS A 35 10.33 5.96 7.77
C LYS A 35 10.31 7.35 7.13
N SER A 36 11.17 7.59 6.13
CA SER A 36 11.22 8.87 5.42
C SER A 36 9.89 9.20 4.73
N ARG A 37 9.28 8.24 4.04
CA ARG A 37 7.96 8.42 3.41
C ARG A 37 6.85 8.62 4.43
N PHE A 38 6.91 7.92 5.56
CA PHE A 38 5.96 8.12 6.65
C PHE A 38 5.94 9.58 7.12
N TRP A 39 7.08 10.14 7.44
CA TRP A 39 7.19 11.52 7.90
C TRP A 39 6.78 12.53 6.83
N TYR A 40 7.10 12.26 5.57
CA TYR A 40 6.65 13.08 4.47
C TYR A 40 5.12 13.18 4.40
N PHE A 41 4.40 12.06 4.46
CA PHE A 41 2.95 12.04 4.43
C PHE A 41 2.31 12.63 5.68
N VAL A 42 2.85 12.33 6.85
CA VAL A 42 2.34 12.88 8.12
C VAL A 42 2.52 14.39 8.17
N SER A 43 3.64 14.91 7.69
CA SER A 43 3.89 16.35 7.61
C SER A 43 2.88 17.06 6.70
N GLN A 44 2.52 16.45 5.57
CA GLN A 44 1.51 17.00 4.67
C GLN A 44 0.09 16.98 5.27
N LEU A 45 -0.28 15.88 5.94
CA LEU A 45 -1.64 15.70 6.46
C LEU A 45 -1.89 16.47 7.77
N LYS A 46 -0.89 16.57 8.62
CA LYS A 46 -1.02 17.11 9.98
C LYS A 46 -0.16 18.33 10.25
N LYS A 47 0.53 18.88 9.27
CA LYS A 47 1.44 20.03 9.40
C LYS A 47 2.48 19.85 10.53
N MET A 48 2.83 18.61 10.84
CA MET A 48 3.84 18.30 11.84
C MET A 48 5.22 18.58 11.27
N LYS A 49 5.98 19.45 11.90
CA LYS A 49 7.39 19.64 11.62
C LYS A 49 8.18 18.41 12.13
N SER A 50 9.42 18.29 11.74
CA SER A 50 10.35 17.16 11.92
C SER A 50 10.62 16.69 13.36
N SER A 51 9.88 17.17 14.35
CA SER A 51 9.99 16.86 15.78
C SER A 51 9.19 15.63 16.21
N GLY A 52 9.14 14.60 15.38
CA GLY A 52 8.45 13.36 15.68
C GLY A 52 9.41 12.21 15.95
N GLU A 53 8.97 11.22 16.71
CA GLU A 53 9.68 9.98 16.93
C GLU A 53 8.98 8.80 16.25
N THR A 54 9.76 7.85 15.73
CA THR A 54 9.24 6.60 15.20
C THR A 54 9.20 5.57 16.31
N VAL A 55 8.00 5.19 16.75
CA VAL A 55 7.79 4.21 17.82
C VAL A 55 8.00 2.80 17.32
N TYR A 56 7.55 2.51 16.10
CA TYR A 56 7.64 1.17 15.52
C TYR A 56 7.84 1.22 14.01
N CYS A 57 8.68 0.36 13.49
CA CYS A 57 8.83 0.12 12.06
C CYS A 57 9.10 -1.37 11.82
N GLY A 58 8.12 -2.10 11.34
CA GLY A 58 8.23 -3.53 11.07
C GLY A 58 7.76 -3.90 9.67
N GLN A 59 8.35 -4.96 9.12
CA GLN A 59 7.91 -5.54 7.85
C GLN A 59 6.66 -6.38 8.07
N VAL A 60 5.67 -6.21 7.19
CA VAL A 60 4.45 -7.02 7.17
C VAL A 60 4.57 -8.07 6.08
N PHE A 61 4.53 -9.33 6.47
CA PHE A 61 4.55 -10.46 5.55
C PHE A 61 3.15 -10.81 5.08
N GLU A 62 3.06 -11.38 3.88
CA GLU A 62 1.81 -11.90 3.34
C GLU A 62 1.44 -13.22 4.03
N LYS A 63 0.18 -13.39 4.43
CA LYS A 63 -0.29 -14.59 5.11
C LYS A 63 -0.34 -15.84 4.21
N SER A 64 -0.70 -15.65 2.95
CA SER A 64 -0.81 -16.73 1.96
C SER A 64 -0.14 -16.34 0.64
N PRO A 65 1.21 -16.45 0.55
CA PRO A 65 1.96 -15.96 -0.61
C PRO A 65 1.83 -16.87 -1.84
N LEU A 66 1.42 -18.12 -1.66
CA LEU A 66 1.34 -19.11 -2.76
C LEU A 66 0.06 -18.99 -3.60
N ARG A 67 -0.94 -18.27 -3.09
CA ARG A 67 -2.23 -18.13 -3.75
C ARG A 67 -2.30 -16.84 -4.56
N VAL A 68 -2.74 -16.94 -5.81
CA VAL A 68 -3.04 -15.78 -6.65
C VAL A 68 -4.32 -15.10 -6.17
N LYS A 69 -4.30 -13.77 -6.04
CA LYS A 69 -5.40 -12.97 -5.52
C LYS A 69 -5.65 -11.76 -6.42
N ASN A 70 -6.88 -11.28 -6.42
CA ASN A 70 -7.22 -9.98 -7.00
C ASN A 70 -7.02 -8.89 -5.96
N PHE A 71 -6.21 -7.89 -6.27
CA PHE A 71 -5.97 -6.75 -5.40
C PHE A 71 -6.60 -5.48 -5.96
N GLY A 72 -7.38 -4.82 -5.13
CA GLY A 72 -7.80 -3.45 -5.36
C GLY A 72 -6.80 -2.49 -4.74
N ILE A 73 -6.35 -1.53 -5.51
CA ILE A 73 -5.45 -0.47 -5.06
C ILE A 73 -6.19 0.85 -5.19
N TRP A 74 -6.42 1.51 -4.05
CA TRP A 74 -6.96 2.86 -4.00
C TRP A 74 -5.80 3.83 -3.94
N LEU A 75 -5.66 4.60 -4.98
CA LEU A 75 -4.57 5.58 -5.10
C LEU A 75 -5.12 6.96 -5.38
N ARG A 76 -4.40 7.96 -4.94
CA ARG A 76 -4.60 9.35 -5.29
C ARG A 76 -3.51 9.76 -6.27
N CYS A 77 -3.90 10.02 -7.49
CA CYS A 77 -3.04 10.61 -8.50
C CYS A 77 -3.94 11.28 -9.56
N ASP A 78 -3.35 12.06 -10.45
CA ASP A 78 -4.08 12.75 -11.50
C ASP A 78 -4.55 11.84 -12.65
N SER A 79 -4.38 10.53 -12.51
CA SER A 79 -4.81 9.54 -13.50
C SER A 79 -5.73 8.46 -12.92
N ARG A 80 -6.30 7.65 -13.81
CA ARG A 80 -7.38 6.69 -13.53
C ARG A 80 -6.95 5.54 -12.60
N SER A 81 -7.89 5.06 -11.77
CA SER A 81 -7.73 3.88 -10.92
C SER A 81 -7.59 2.57 -11.72
N GLY A 82 -6.76 1.64 -11.24
CA GLY A 82 -6.57 0.33 -11.84
C GLY A 82 -6.69 -0.81 -10.84
N GLU A 83 -7.00 -2.02 -11.36
CA GLU A 83 -7.04 -3.26 -10.60
C GLU A 83 -5.84 -4.14 -10.98
N TYR A 84 -5.22 -4.77 -9.98
CA TYR A 84 -4.00 -5.55 -10.17
C TYR A 84 -4.13 -6.95 -9.59
N ARG A 85 -3.51 -7.92 -10.26
CA ARG A 85 -3.50 -9.34 -9.87
C ARG A 85 -2.11 -9.77 -9.56
N LYS A 86 -1.89 -10.21 -8.32
CA LYS A 86 -0.58 -10.72 -7.86
C LYS A 86 -0.75 -11.67 -6.66
N LEU A 87 0.33 -12.37 -6.33
CA LEU A 87 0.42 -13.23 -5.15
C LEU A 87 0.51 -12.40 -3.86
N THR A 88 1.14 -11.25 -3.90
CA THR A 88 1.38 -10.40 -2.73
C THR A 88 0.95 -8.96 -2.94
N THR A 89 0.59 -8.28 -1.87
CA THR A 89 0.24 -6.85 -1.88
C THR A 89 1.39 -5.98 -2.41
N ALA A 90 2.62 -6.25 -1.97
CA ALA A 90 3.80 -5.51 -2.43
C ALA A 90 4.08 -5.70 -3.92
N GLY A 91 3.84 -6.91 -4.45
CA GLY A 91 3.95 -7.20 -5.88
C GLY A 91 2.90 -6.46 -6.72
N ALA A 92 1.65 -6.38 -6.23
CA ALA A 92 0.58 -5.63 -6.87
C ALA A 92 0.89 -4.12 -6.94
N VAL A 93 1.41 -3.55 -5.87
CA VAL A 93 1.82 -2.14 -5.82
C VAL A 93 3.01 -1.86 -6.74
N ALA A 94 4.01 -2.76 -6.78
CA ALA A 94 5.14 -2.61 -7.71
C ALA A 94 4.70 -2.62 -9.18
N GLN A 95 3.73 -3.47 -9.52
CA GLN A 95 3.13 -3.48 -10.86
C GLN A 95 2.35 -2.18 -11.14
N CYS A 96 1.59 -1.68 -10.16
CA CYS A 96 0.87 -0.43 -10.28
C CYS A 96 1.80 0.75 -10.61
N TYR A 97 2.92 0.88 -9.92
CA TYR A 97 3.91 1.92 -10.21
C TYR A 97 4.52 1.77 -11.61
N ARG A 98 4.81 0.54 -12.04
CA ARG A 98 5.34 0.25 -13.37
C ARG A 98 4.34 0.64 -14.46
N ASP A 99 3.09 0.23 -14.32
CA ASP A 99 2.04 0.52 -15.32
C ASP A 99 1.72 2.02 -15.37
N ALA A 100 1.69 2.70 -14.22
CA ALA A 100 1.48 4.14 -14.17
C ALA A 100 2.62 4.92 -14.84
N GLY A 101 3.86 4.49 -14.66
CA GLY A 101 5.01 5.06 -15.35
C GLY A 101 4.99 4.80 -16.85
N ALA A 102 4.66 3.57 -17.27
CA ALA A 102 4.66 3.18 -18.67
C ALA A 102 3.50 3.80 -19.47
N ARG A 103 2.28 3.77 -18.92
CA ARG A 103 1.06 4.18 -19.66
C ARG A 103 0.74 5.66 -19.49
N HIS A 104 1.03 6.25 -18.34
CA HIS A 104 0.63 7.61 -17.98
C HIS A 104 1.83 8.52 -17.73
N ARG A 105 3.06 8.02 -17.85
CA ARG A 105 4.31 8.76 -17.57
C ARG A 105 4.31 9.43 -16.19
N THR A 106 3.55 8.87 -15.25
CA THR A 106 3.37 9.42 -13.90
C THR A 106 4.60 9.11 -13.04
N ARG A 107 5.13 10.14 -12.39
CA ARG A 107 6.26 9.95 -11.48
C ARG A 107 5.82 9.27 -10.17
N ALA A 108 6.67 8.42 -9.61
CA ALA A 108 6.35 7.68 -8.37
C ALA A 108 5.97 8.60 -7.19
N ARG A 109 6.53 9.80 -7.12
CA ARG A 109 6.22 10.79 -6.06
C ARG A 109 4.81 11.38 -6.16
N SER A 110 4.21 11.43 -7.34
CA SER A 110 2.85 11.95 -7.55
C SER A 110 1.76 10.92 -7.26
N ILE A 111 2.14 9.67 -6.98
CA ILE A 111 1.21 8.59 -6.66
C ILE A 111 1.22 8.35 -5.16
N GLN A 112 0.08 8.57 -4.51
CA GLN A 112 -0.13 8.22 -3.11
C GLN A 112 -1.03 6.99 -3.02
N ILE A 113 -0.52 5.89 -2.47
CA ILE A 113 -1.30 4.69 -2.19
C ILE A 113 -2.06 4.90 -0.88
N MET A 114 -3.38 4.90 -0.95
CA MET A 114 -4.25 5.09 0.23
C MET A 114 -4.60 3.76 0.88
N LYS A 115 -4.99 2.77 0.07
CA LYS A 115 -5.39 1.44 0.56
C LYS A 115 -5.04 0.38 -0.46
N VAL A 116 -4.63 -0.77 0.02
CA VAL A 116 -4.49 -2.00 -0.76
C VAL A 116 -5.23 -3.11 -0.04
N GLY A 117 -6.08 -3.83 -0.75
CA GLY A 117 -6.85 -4.93 -0.17
C GLY A 117 -7.18 -6.00 -1.20
N GLU A 118 -7.43 -7.22 -0.72
CA GLU A 118 -7.96 -8.30 -1.54
C GLU A 118 -9.43 -8.03 -1.85
N ILE A 119 -9.83 -8.21 -3.09
CA ILE A 119 -11.20 -8.08 -3.55
C ILE A 119 -11.68 -9.35 -4.23
N VAL A 120 -12.94 -9.69 -4.02
CA VAL A 120 -13.58 -10.84 -4.70
C VAL A 120 -13.80 -10.55 -6.17
N ALA A 121 -13.77 -11.58 -7.00
CA ALA A 121 -13.90 -11.45 -8.45
C ALA A 121 -15.18 -10.71 -8.88
N SER A 122 -16.29 -10.90 -8.17
CA SER A 122 -17.57 -10.21 -8.47
C SER A 122 -17.50 -8.69 -8.34
N LYS A 123 -16.63 -8.17 -7.46
CA LYS A 123 -16.43 -6.73 -7.23
C LYS A 123 -15.35 -6.10 -8.12
N CYS A 124 -14.67 -6.91 -8.95
CA CYS A 124 -13.70 -6.39 -9.90
C CYS A 124 -14.41 -5.63 -11.03
N ARG A 125 -13.87 -4.49 -11.42
CA ARG A 125 -14.40 -3.67 -12.52
C ARG A 125 -13.94 -4.11 -13.91
N ARG A 126 -13.05 -5.11 -14.01
CA ARG A 126 -12.57 -5.63 -15.29
C ARG A 126 -13.61 -6.53 -15.97
N PRO A 127 -13.70 -6.55 -17.30
CA PRO A 127 -14.58 -7.45 -18.04
C PRO A 127 -14.31 -8.91 -17.71
N HIS A 128 -13.04 -9.32 -17.74
CA HIS A 128 -12.61 -10.67 -17.39
C HIS A 128 -12.27 -10.76 -15.90
N LYS A 129 -13.09 -11.50 -15.14
CA LYS A 129 -13.04 -11.60 -13.69
C LYS A 129 -12.70 -13.01 -13.22
N PRO A 130 -11.44 -13.47 -13.31
CA PRO A 130 -11.09 -14.82 -12.91
C PRO A 130 -11.28 -15.03 -11.40
N ARG A 131 -11.87 -16.16 -11.05
CA ARG A 131 -12.08 -16.61 -9.68
C ARG A 131 -10.94 -17.54 -9.29
N PHE A 132 -9.92 -17.03 -8.60
CA PHE A 132 -8.77 -17.84 -8.16
C PHE A 132 -9.07 -18.73 -6.94
N THR A 133 -10.24 -18.59 -6.35
CA THR A 133 -10.65 -19.35 -5.17
C THR A 133 -11.50 -20.57 -5.49
N THR A 134 -11.99 -20.68 -6.70
CA THR A 134 -12.76 -21.86 -7.13
C THR A 134 -11.82 -23.04 -7.36
N LYS A 135 -12.31 -24.23 -7.06
CA LYS A 135 -11.63 -25.48 -7.45
C LYS A 135 -11.38 -25.45 -8.94
N ARG A 136 -10.23 -25.99 -9.34
CA ARG A 136 -9.92 -26.21 -10.75
C ARG A 136 -11.08 -26.99 -11.37
N PRO A 137 -11.70 -26.53 -12.44
CA PRO A 137 -12.72 -27.32 -13.07
C PRO A 137 -12.12 -28.65 -13.54
N ASN A 138 -12.81 -29.71 -13.26
CA ASN A 138 -12.43 -31.01 -13.79
C ASN A 138 -12.60 -30.94 -15.31
N THR A 139 -11.52 -30.74 -15.99
CA THR A 139 -11.46 -30.73 -17.46
C THR A 139 -11.14 -32.12 -17.94
N PHE A 140 -11.90 -33.04 -17.52
CA PHE A 140 -11.71 -34.32 -18.00
C PHE A 140 -12.76 -34.78 -18.63
N PHE A 141 -12.27 -35.46 -19.31
CA PHE A 141 -12.59 -36.39 -20.22
C PHE A 141 -12.74 -37.81 -19.77
#